data_c22cecadb08ddf4e69aabf2191a852f0
#
_entry.id   c22cecadb08ddf4e69aabf2191a852f0
#
_cell.length_a   1.000
_cell.length_b   1.000
_cell.length_c   1.000
_cell.angle_alpha   90.00
_cell.angle_beta   90.00
_cell.angle_gamma   90.00
#
_symmetry.space_group_name_H-M   'P 1'
#
loop_
_entity.id
_entity.type
_entity.pdbx_description
1 polymer ?
#
loop_
_entity_poly.entity_id
_entity_poly.type
_entity_poly.pdbx_seq_one_letter_code
_entity_poly.pdbx_strand_id
1 'polypeptide(L)'
;MQSVGPNKGRCQIRRSEDALLARSIAVPARKFSGLSLPGFGLAKRAPGGAAFHRGSGTWRVVTVLLLAGAAGYGFWVSGEDGLYGQTKRGAEALTIAAGFGVKRITVEGQEHITDAELTKALGAGPGTLMLAFDTDAAKQRLEKAPWVKHAQVMRLLPSTVQVVIEERVPFAVWQSRGQTYVIDADGAVIAPAVREAYASLPLVVGEGAGKNAADLLATLKPFDSLTKQVVAATRVGDRRWTLRLSSGIDIMLPDDGVTDALNTLIGLDRNRNLLARNIAAVDLRLADRVSVRIREHAEPVMPESGSIVPDVPTASTKRNT
;
A
#
# COMPACT_ATOMS: atom_id res chain seq x y z
N MET A 1 -15.16 -52.99 -33.26
CA MET A 1 -16.05 -52.68 -32.15
C MET A 1 -15.21 -52.48 -30.91
N GLN A 2 -14.77 -51.31 -30.59
CA GLN A 2 -14.25 -50.93 -29.27
C GLN A 2 -14.67 -49.48 -29.01
N SER A 3 -15.58 -49.34 -28.07
CA SER A 3 -16.17 -48.12 -27.57
C SER A 3 -15.16 -47.38 -26.70
N VAL A 4 -14.76 -46.17 -27.06
CA VAL A 4 -13.95 -45.28 -26.22
C VAL A 4 -14.93 -44.28 -25.57
N GLY A 5 -15.16 -44.46 -24.25
CA GLY A 5 -15.95 -43.58 -23.44
C GLY A 5 -15.24 -42.25 -23.13
N PRO A 6 -15.95 -41.14 -22.88
CA PRO A 6 -15.36 -39.85 -22.63
C PRO A 6 -14.75 -39.79 -21.22
N ASN A 7 -13.46 -39.53 -21.20
CA ASN A 7 -12.69 -39.28 -19.98
C ASN A 7 -13.09 -37.90 -19.38
N LYS A 8 -13.96 -37.93 -18.38
CA LYS A 8 -14.23 -36.77 -17.53
C LYS A 8 -13.05 -36.53 -16.61
N GLY A 9 -12.11 -35.73 -17.06
CA GLY A 9 -11.06 -35.16 -16.23
C GLY A 9 -11.66 -34.33 -15.10
N ARG A 10 -11.84 -34.97 -13.96
CA ARG A 10 -12.20 -34.34 -12.71
C ARG A 10 -10.95 -33.61 -12.24
N CYS A 11 -10.93 -32.27 -12.41
CA CYS A 11 -9.94 -31.40 -11.79
C CYS A 11 -10.12 -31.52 -10.29
N GLN A 12 -9.31 -32.36 -9.66
CA GLN A 12 -9.16 -32.39 -8.21
C GLN A 12 -8.39 -31.15 -7.81
N ILE A 13 -9.12 -30.16 -7.31
CA ILE A 13 -8.52 -29.10 -6.49
C ILE A 13 -7.98 -29.80 -5.26
N ARG A 14 -6.69 -30.09 -5.27
CA ARG A 14 -5.95 -30.54 -4.10
C ARG A 14 -5.94 -29.34 -3.14
N ARG A 15 -6.86 -29.32 -2.20
CA ARG A 15 -6.81 -28.45 -1.04
C ARG A 15 -5.54 -28.82 -0.28
N SER A 16 -4.52 -28.00 -0.41
CA SER A 16 -3.33 -28.07 0.44
C SER A 16 -3.73 -27.57 1.83
N GLU A 17 -4.17 -28.48 2.69
CA GLU A 17 -4.48 -28.20 4.09
C GLU A 17 -3.22 -27.93 4.95
N ASP A 18 -2.03 -27.86 4.36
CA ASP A 18 -0.76 -27.75 5.09
C ASP A 18 -0.10 -26.38 5.07
N ALA A 19 -0.79 -25.30 4.66
CA ALA A 19 -0.21 -23.95 4.59
C ALA A 19 -0.78 -22.94 5.59
N LEU A 20 -1.52 -23.39 6.63
CA LEU A 20 -1.94 -22.52 7.72
C LEU A 20 -0.95 -22.57 8.89
N LEU A 21 0.31 -22.20 8.64
CA LEU A 21 1.21 -21.79 9.70
C LEU A 21 0.88 -20.35 10.09
N ALA A 22 -0.11 -20.20 10.97
CA ALA A 22 -0.33 -18.96 11.68
C ALA A 22 0.97 -18.54 12.37
N ARG A 23 1.65 -17.50 11.87
CA ARG A 23 2.82 -16.93 12.51
C ARG A 23 2.38 -16.23 13.79
N SER A 24 2.70 -16.83 14.92
CA SER A 24 2.49 -16.24 16.24
C SER A 24 3.70 -15.40 16.60
N ILE A 25 3.53 -14.08 16.66
CA ILE A 25 4.56 -13.16 17.16
C ILE A 25 4.56 -13.24 18.67
N ALA A 26 5.55 -13.91 19.24
CA ALA A 26 5.77 -13.93 20.69
C ALA A 26 6.41 -12.60 21.12
N VAL A 27 5.68 -11.82 21.88
CA VAL A 27 6.18 -10.56 22.45
C VAL A 27 7.03 -10.89 23.67
N PRO A 28 8.32 -10.45 23.77
CA PRO A 28 9.17 -10.75 24.91
C PRO A 28 8.65 -10.06 26.18
N ALA A 29 8.37 -10.85 27.21
CA ALA A 29 8.01 -10.35 28.52
C ALA A 29 9.22 -9.61 29.14
N ARG A 30 9.15 -8.30 29.27
CA ARG A 30 10.10 -7.52 30.08
C ARG A 30 9.93 -7.93 31.54
N LYS A 31 10.97 -8.55 32.10
CA LYS A 31 11.08 -8.80 33.55
C LYS A 31 11.13 -7.45 34.27
N PHE A 32 10.06 -7.10 34.96
CA PHE A 32 10.09 -6.05 35.95
C PHE A 32 10.76 -6.63 37.20
N SER A 33 12.07 -6.36 37.37
CA SER A 33 12.77 -6.54 38.62
C SER A 33 12.80 -5.21 39.36
N GLY A 34 12.21 -5.19 40.54
CA GLY A 34 12.48 -4.17 41.55
C GLY A 34 11.39 -3.16 41.84
N LEU A 35 10.30 -3.57 42.47
CA LEU A 35 9.50 -2.68 43.29
C LEU A 35 9.71 -3.10 44.73
N SER A 36 10.70 -2.46 45.41
CA SER A 36 10.84 -2.54 46.86
C SER A 36 9.73 -1.70 47.49
N LEU A 37 8.84 -2.36 48.19
CA LEU A 37 7.84 -1.71 49.03
C LEU A 37 8.55 -0.98 50.18
N PRO A 38 8.27 0.32 50.46
CA PRO A 38 8.77 0.96 51.68
C PRO A 38 8.09 0.34 52.89
N GLY A 39 8.90 -0.16 53.81
CA GLY A 39 8.46 -0.78 55.04
C GLY A 39 7.64 0.20 55.91
N PHE A 40 6.46 -0.23 56.29
CA PHE A 40 5.67 0.43 57.32
C PHE A 40 6.38 0.23 58.64
N GLY A 41 7.14 1.25 59.07
CA GLY A 41 7.69 1.32 60.40
C GLY A 41 6.57 1.56 61.40
N LEU A 42 6.38 0.59 62.34
CA LEU A 42 5.54 0.72 63.51
C LEU A 42 6.10 1.86 64.40
N ALA A 43 5.47 3.02 64.37
CA ALA A 43 5.79 4.10 65.28
C ALA A 43 5.29 3.76 66.68
N LYS A 44 6.26 3.77 67.64
CA LYS A 44 6.05 3.63 69.08
C LYS A 44 5.10 4.69 69.62
N ARG A 45 4.16 4.18 70.39
CA ARG A 45 3.19 4.89 71.24
C ARG A 45 3.89 5.80 72.23
N ALA A 46 3.62 7.12 72.17
CA ALA A 46 3.92 8.07 73.21
C ALA A 46 2.63 8.41 73.99
N PRO A 47 2.68 8.43 75.33
CA PRO A 47 1.55 8.83 76.13
C PRO A 47 1.64 10.34 76.38
N GLY A 48 0.62 11.08 76.00
CA GLY A 48 0.49 12.49 76.29
C GLY A 48 -0.94 12.97 76.10
N GLY A 49 -1.70 12.98 77.17
CA GLY A 49 -3.05 13.47 77.19
C GLY A 49 -3.10 14.97 76.86
N ALA A 50 -3.89 15.33 75.84
CA ALA A 50 -4.39 16.67 75.67
C ALA A 50 -5.92 16.59 75.66
N ALA A 51 -6.55 17.12 76.65
CA ALA A 51 -7.99 17.31 76.78
C ALA A 51 -8.49 18.13 75.62
N PHE A 52 -9.21 17.51 74.68
CA PHE A 52 -9.86 18.19 73.59
C PHE A 52 -11.16 18.82 74.13
N HIS A 53 -11.13 20.14 74.33
CA HIS A 53 -12.29 20.94 74.60
C HIS A 53 -13.37 20.72 73.53
N ARG A 54 -14.55 20.37 73.96
CA ARG A 54 -15.78 20.29 73.20
C ARG A 54 -16.17 21.69 72.67
N GLY A 55 -15.56 22.12 71.57
CA GLY A 55 -15.86 23.37 70.90
C GLY A 55 -16.85 23.13 69.79
N SER A 56 -17.99 23.75 69.93
CA SER A 56 -19.05 24.14 69.00
C SER A 56 -19.05 23.54 67.58
N GLY A 57 -20.23 23.16 67.06
CA GLY A 57 -20.48 22.57 65.72
C GLY A 57 -19.92 23.36 64.56
N THR A 58 -19.53 24.59 64.73
CA THR A 58 -18.88 25.47 63.71
C THR A 58 -17.49 24.94 63.27
N TRP A 59 -16.70 24.39 64.17
CA TRP A 59 -15.39 23.84 63.78
C TRP A 59 -15.51 22.59 62.88
N ARG A 60 -16.49 21.74 63.14
CA ARG A 60 -16.77 20.57 62.30
C ARG A 60 -17.20 20.97 60.88
N VAL A 61 -17.99 22.01 60.75
CA VAL A 61 -18.39 22.57 59.47
C VAL A 61 -17.21 23.15 58.72
N VAL A 62 -16.33 23.89 59.42
CA VAL A 62 -15.11 24.45 58.81
C VAL A 62 -14.17 23.36 58.38
N THR A 63 -13.99 22.29 59.17
CA THR A 63 -13.11 21.14 58.80
C THR A 63 -13.67 20.38 57.57
N VAL A 64 -14.97 20.17 57.51
CA VAL A 64 -15.61 19.53 56.35
C VAL A 64 -15.50 20.40 55.10
N LEU A 65 -15.67 21.72 55.22
CA LEU A 65 -15.49 22.66 54.10
C LEU A 65 -14.02 22.73 53.63
N LEU A 66 -13.06 22.70 54.54
CA LEU A 66 -11.65 22.66 54.20
C LEU A 66 -11.27 21.33 53.53
N LEU A 67 -11.79 20.21 54.00
CA LEU A 67 -11.59 18.90 53.34
C LEU A 67 -12.28 18.83 51.99
N ALA A 68 -13.47 19.34 51.85
CA ALA A 68 -14.18 19.44 50.56
C ALA A 68 -13.47 20.39 49.59
N GLY A 69 -12.96 21.54 50.10
CA GLY A 69 -12.18 22.49 49.32
C GLY A 69 -10.81 21.92 48.91
N ALA A 70 -10.13 21.19 49.79
CA ALA A 70 -8.89 20.51 49.46
C ALA A 70 -9.11 19.36 48.44
N ALA A 71 -10.20 18.60 48.56
CA ALA A 71 -10.58 17.59 47.60
C ALA A 71 -10.97 18.19 46.24
N GLY A 72 -11.73 19.31 46.24
CA GLY A 72 -12.10 20.05 45.03
C GLY A 72 -10.89 20.67 44.33
N TYR A 73 -9.99 21.28 45.14
CA TYR A 73 -8.75 21.86 44.63
C TYR A 73 -7.80 20.74 44.11
N GLY A 74 -7.67 19.61 44.81
CA GLY A 74 -6.97 18.44 44.33
C GLY A 74 -7.53 17.89 43.02
N PHE A 75 -8.85 17.88 42.86
CA PHE A 75 -9.50 17.48 41.62
C PHE A 75 -9.25 18.48 40.46
N TRP A 76 -9.21 19.78 40.76
CA TRP A 76 -9.00 20.83 39.75
C TRP A 76 -7.53 20.98 39.32
N VAL A 77 -6.57 20.81 40.24
CA VAL A 77 -5.13 20.90 39.96
C VAL A 77 -4.55 19.63 39.36
N SER A 78 -5.23 18.51 39.57
CA SER A 78 -4.77 17.19 39.11
C SER A 78 -5.13 16.87 37.67
N GLY A 79 -4.92 17.69 36.68
CA GLY A 79 -5.13 17.32 35.26
C GLY A 79 -5.13 15.79 34.97
N GLU A 80 -4.88 15.33 33.81
CA GLU A 80 -4.90 13.89 33.46
C GLU A 80 -3.97 13.00 34.32
N ASP A 81 -3.03 13.59 35.04
CA ASP A 81 -2.08 12.92 35.94
C ASP A 81 -2.49 12.82 37.41
N GLY A 82 -3.67 13.33 37.77
CA GLY A 82 -4.19 13.37 39.13
C GLY A 82 -4.66 12.01 39.69
N LEU A 83 -5.34 12.07 40.87
CA LEU A 83 -5.89 10.88 41.54
C LEU A 83 -6.75 10.00 40.61
N TYR A 84 -7.50 10.61 39.70
CA TYR A 84 -8.29 9.89 38.71
C TYR A 84 -7.39 9.13 37.72
N GLY A 85 -6.29 9.73 37.25
CA GLY A 85 -5.32 9.05 36.37
C GLY A 85 -4.61 7.89 37.09
N GLN A 86 -4.30 8.05 38.40
CA GLN A 86 -3.69 6.98 39.18
C GLN A 86 -4.65 5.81 39.44
N THR A 87 -5.92 6.09 39.75
CA THR A 87 -6.93 5.04 39.93
C THR A 87 -7.22 4.31 38.63
N LYS A 88 -7.27 5.02 37.49
CA LYS A 88 -7.42 4.44 36.17
C LYS A 88 -6.24 3.51 35.83
N ARG A 89 -5.00 3.99 35.99
CA ARG A 89 -3.79 3.17 35.78
C ARG A 89 -3.75 1.94 36.70
N GLY A 90 -4.17 2.10 37.95
CA GLY A 90 -4.27 0.99 38.92
C GLY A 90 -5.32 -0.06 38.49
N ALA A 91 -6.48 0.37 38.07
CA ALA A 91 -7.54 -0.50 37.54
C ALA A 91 -7.11 -1.21 36.25
N GLU A 92 -6.43 -0.52 35.34
CA GLU A 92 -5.86 -1.08 34.11
C GLU A 92 -4.82 -2.14 34.45
N ALA A 93 -3.89 -1.86 35.38
CA ALA A 93 -2.87 -2.81 35.82
C ALA A 93 -3.47 -4.07 36.44
N LEU A 94 -4.50 -3.94 37.27
CA LEU A 94 -5.22 -5.08 37.85
C LEU A 94 -5.92 -5.90 36.77
N THR A 95 -6.54 -5.26 35.79
CA THR A 95 -7.24 -5.94 34.69
C THR A 95 -6.24 -6.68 33.78
N ILE A 96 -5.07 -6.10 33.52
CA ILE A 96 -3.99 -6.76 32.79
C ILE A 96 -3.44 -7.95 33.59
N ALA A 97 -3.27 -7.81 34.92
CA ALA A 97 -2.83 -8.90 35.81
C ALA A 97 -3.86 -10.04 35.89
N ALA A 98 -5.16 -9.72 35.79
CA ALA A 98 -6.25 -10.68 35.66
C ALA A 98 -6.28 -11.41 34.30
N GLY A 99 -5.37 -11.07 33.36
CA GLY A 99 -5.23 -11.78 32.08
C GLY A 99 -5.88 -11.11 30.90
N PHE A 100 -6.48 -9.91 31.05
CA PHE A 100 -7.12 -9.16 29.97
C PHE A 100 -6.19 -8.18 29.25
N GLY A 101 -4.89 -8.37 29.33
CA GLY A 101 -3.90 -7.67 28.52
C GLY A 101 -3.60 -8.40 27.22
N VAL A 102 -3.29 -7.70 26.15
CA VAL A 102 -2.85 -8.28 24.87
C VAL A 102 -1.57 -9.09 25.09
N LYS A 103 -1.63 -10.41 24.90
CA LYS A 103 -0.49 -11.34 25.00
C LYS A 103 -0.11 -11.92 23.64
N ARG A 104 -1.05 -12.05 22.73
CA ARG A 104 -0.85 -12.68 21.43
C ARG A 104 -1.54 -11.86 20.35
N ILE A 105 -0.85 -11.67 19.23
CA ILE A 105 -1.40 -11.14 18.00
C ILE A 105 -1.23 -12.24 16.95
N THR A 106 -2.34 -12.68 16.36
CA THR A 106 -2.34 -13.65 15.28
C THR A 106 -2.66 -12.92 14.01
N VAL A 107 -1.85 -13.09 12.97
CA VAL A 107 -2.01 -12.44 11.68
C VAL A 107 -2.18 -13.50 10.61
N GLU A 108 -3.15 -13.29 9.73
CA GLU A 108 -3.46 -14.14 8.58
C GLU A 108 -3.50 -13.29 7.31
N GLY A 109 -2.99 -13.83 6.17
CA GLY A 109 -3.03 -13.16 4.87
C GLY A 109 -1.91 -12.15 4.63
N GLN A 110 -0.84 -12.18 5.42
CA GLN A 110 0.34 -11.32 5.28
C GLN A 110 1.36 -11.97 4.35
N GLU A 111 1.73 -11.25 3.27
CA GLU A 111 2.77 -11.68 2.32
C GLU A 111 3.89 -10.62 2.20
N HIS A 112 3.54 -9.36 2.01
CA HIS A 112 4.49 -8.27 1.72
C HIS A 112 4.63 -7.27 2.87
N ILE A 113 3.59 -7.07 3.69
CA ILE A 113 3.66 -6.17 4.83
C ILE A 113 4.55 -6.76 5.93
N THR A 114 5.44 -5.97 6.52
CA THR A 114 6.32 -6.43 7.59
C THR A 114 5.63 -6.47 8.95
N ASP A 115 6.08 -7.38 9.84
CA ASP A 115 5.58 -7.48 11.22
C ASP A 115 5.73 -6.16 11.99
N ALA A 116 6.79 -5.39 11.71
CA ALA A 116 7.05 -4.10 12.33
C ALA A 116 6.03 -3.04 11.90
N GLU A 117 5.71 -2.96 10.60
CA GLU A 117 4.70 -2.04 10.06
C GLU A 117 3.32 -2.39 10.59
N LEU A 118 3.00 -3.67 10.63
CA LEU A 118 1.75 -4.18 11.14
C LEU A 118 1.56 -3.84 12.63
N THR A 119 2.56 -4.10 13.46
CA THR A 119 2.51 -3.79 14.90
C THR A 119 2.38 -2.28 15.14
N LYS A 120 3.08 -1.47 14.35
CA LYS A 120 2.98 -0.01 14.40
C LYS A 120 1.58 0.47 14.00
N ALA A 121 0.99 -0.10 12.95
CA ALA A 121 -0.35 0.26 12.48
C ALA A 121 -1.43 -0.19 13.47
N LEU A 122 -1.30 -1.37 14.08
CA LEU A 122 -2.21 -1.83 15.10
C LEU A 122 -2.25 -0.91 16.33
N GLY A 123 -1.08 -0.32 16.69
CA GLY A 123 -0.98 0.49 17.89
C GLY A 123 -1.26 -0.28 19.18
N ALA A 124 -1.19 -1.62 19.13
CA ALA A 124 -1.32 -2.51 20.25
C ALA A 124 0.02 -3.19 20.52
N GLY A 125 0.40 -3.21 21.78
CA GLY A 125 1.62 -3.87 22.27
C GLY A 125 1.38 -4.63 23.56
N PRO A 126 2.43 -5.28 24.11
CA PRO A 126 2.33 -5.92 25.40
C PRO A 126 1.91 -4.91 26.46
N GLY A 127 0.87 -5.25 27.23
CA GLY A 127 0.32 -4.36 28.25
C GLY A 127 -0.81 -3.46 27.76
N THR A 128 -1.21 -3.52 26.48
CA THR A 128 -2.45 -2.86 26.03
C THR A 128 -3.65 -3.59 26.63
N LEU A 129 -4.55 -2.83 27.29
CA LEU A 129 -5.77 -3.39 27.84
C LEU A 129 -6.71 -3.85 26.70
N MET A 130 -7.07 -5.14 26.67
CA MET A 130 -7.90 -5.72 25.62
C MET A 130 -9.28 -5.03 25.49
N LEU A 131 -9.87 -4.63 26.61
CA LEU A 131 -11.18 -3.98 26.64
C LEU A 131 -11.14 -2.53 26.12
N ALA A 132 -10.01 -1.84 26.26
CA ALA A 132 -9.82 -0.49 25.79
C ALA A 132 -9.23 -0.43 24.36
N PHE A 133 -8.85 -1.58 23.79
CA PHE A 133 -8.30 -1.64 22.43
C PHE A 133 -9.40 -1.39 21.40
N ASP A 134 -9.27 -0.31 20.65
CA ASP A 134 -10.19 0.08 19.57
C ASP A 134 -9.83 -0.65 18.27
N THR A 135 -10.67 -1.63 17.92
CA THR A 135 -10.50 -2.45 16.71
C THR A 135 -10.78 -1.68 15.44
N ASP A 136 -11.71 -0.73 15.46
CA ASP A 136 -12.08 0.04 14.28
C ASP A 136 -11.00 1.06 13.93
N ALA A 137 -10.46 1.73 14.93
CA ALA A 137 -9.31 2.61 14.74
C ALA A 137 -8.06 1.83 14.27
N ALA A 138 -7.83 0.62 14.77
CA ALA A 138 -6.75 -0.25 14.32
C ALA A 138 -6.94 -0.68 12.86
N LYS A 139 -8.16 -1.11 12.48
CA LYS A 139 -8.53 -1.43 11.10
C LYS A 139 -8.24 -0.27 10.16
N GLN A 140 -8.72 0.94 10.49
CA GLN A 140 -8.51 2.14 9.66
C GLN A 140 -7.02 2.48 9.49
N ARG A 141 -6.19 2.24 10.52
CA ARG A 141 -4.75 2.47 10.41
C ARG A 141 -4.08 1.41 9.52
N LEU A 142 -4.52 0.15 9.59
CA LEU A 142 -4.03 -0.91 8.72
C LEU A 142 -4.39 -0.65 7.26
N GLU A 143 -5.62 -0.25 6.98
CA GLU A 143 -6.10 0.06 5.61
C GLU A 143 -5.43 1.29 4.98
N LYS A 144 -4.74 2.12 5.79
CA LYS A 144 -3.88 3.20 5.28
C LYS A 144 -2.52 2.70 4.77
N ALA A 145 -2.12 1.48 5.13
CA ALA A 145 -0.89 0.91 4.60
C ALA A 145 -1.07 0.58 3.11
N PRO A 146 -0.14 0.99 2.23
CA PRO A 146 -0.33 0.88 0.78
C PRO A 146 -0.59 -0.55 0.28
N TRP A 147 0.01 -1.56 0.92
CA TRP A 147 -0.18 -2.97 0.58
C TRP A 147 -1.49 -3.57 1.06
N VAL A 148 -2.20 -2.91 1.99
CA VAL A 148 -3.44 -3.44 2.57
C VAL A 148 -4.64 -2.97 1.76
N LYS A 149 -5.41 -3.92 1.23
CA LYS A 149 -6.69 -3.66 0.56
C LYS A 149 -7.81 -3.60 1.59
N HIS A 150 -7.92 -4.65 2.41
CA HIS A 150 -8.88 -4.74 3.49
C HIS A 150 -8.23 -5.34 4.72
N ALA A 151 -8.65 -4.89 5.90
CA ALA A 151 -8.24 -5.44 7.17
C ALA A 151 -9.46 -5.74 8.05
N GLN A 152 -9.41 -6.86 8.74
CA GLN A 152 -10.37 -7.21 9.78
C GLN A 152 -9.62 -7.43 11.08
N VAL A 153 -10.03 -6.74 12.15
CA VAL A 153 -9.39 -6.82 13.46
C VAL A 153 -10.42 -7.30 14.46
N MET A 154 -10.15 -8.41 15.12
CA MET A 154 -11.05 -9.04 16.10
C MET A 154 -10.36 -9.23 17.44
N ARG A 155 -11.12 -9.01 18.52
CA ARG A 155 -10.69 -9.29 19.89
C ARG A 155 -11.14 -10.69 20.28
N LEU A 156 -10.20 -11.59 20.50
CA LEU A 156 -10.45 -12.92 21.05
C LEU A 156 -10.07 -12.91 22.54
N LEU A 157 -11.08 -12.71 23.39
CA LEU A 157 -10.88 -12.70 24.83
C LEU A 157 -10.30 -14.03 25.32
N PRO A 158 -9.45 -14.04 26.35
CA PRO A 158 -9.12 -12.87 27.19
C PRO A 158 -7.93 -12.02 26.69
N SER A 159 -7.05 -12.51 25.78
CA SER A 159 -5.74 -11.89 25.57
C SER A 159 -5.18 -11.96 24.14
N THR A 160 -6.00 -12.30 23.16
CA THR A 160 -5.57 -12.48 21.76
C THR A 160 -6.26 -11.47 20.84
N VAL A 161 -5.49 -10.80 19.98
CA VAL A 161 -5.99 -10.00 18.85
C VAL A 161 -5.77 -10.81 17.59
N GLN A 162 -6.82 -11.07 16.83
CA GLN A 162 -6.73 -11.67 15.51
C GLN A 162 -6.88 -10.59 14.45
N VAL A 163 -5.96 -10.62 13.49
CA VAL A 163 -5.92 -9.70 12.35
C VAL A 163 -5.94 -10.53 11.08
N VAL A 164 -6.92 -10.29 10.23
CA VAL A 164 -6.99 -10.88 8.89
C VAL A 164 -6.77 -9.76 7.89
N ILE A 165 -5.79 -9.92 7.01
CA ILE A 165 -5.40 -8.92 6.02
C ILE A 165 -5.63 -9.50 4.62
N GLU A 166 -6.25 -8.71 3.76
CA GLU A 166 -6.27 -8.91 2.33
C GLU A 166 -5.30 -7.92 1.72
N GLU A 167 -4.18 -8.43 1.18
CA GLU A 167 -3.20 -7.57 0.51
C GLU A 167 -3.65 -7.21 -0.92
N ARG A 168 -3.18 -6.06 -1.41
CA ARG A 168 -3.40 -5.62 -2.79
C ARG A 168 -2.53 -6.45 -3.73
N VAL A 169 -3.12 -6.88 -4.83
CA VAL A 169 -2.42 -7.64 -5.87
C VAL A 169 -1.89 -6.67 -6.92
N PRO A 170 -0.57 -6.68 -7.20
CA PRO A 170 0.02 -5.90 -8.29
C PRO A 170 -0.65 -6.21 -9.62
N PHE A 171 -1.20 -5.19 -10.29
CA PHE A 171 -1.98 -5.33 -11.52
C PHE A 171 -1.31 -4.67 -12.73
N ALA A 172 -0.76 -3.47 -12.57
CA ALA A 172 -0.10 -2.73 -13.62
C ALA A 172 1.00 -1.81 -13.04
N VAL A 173 1.91 -1.40 -13.91
CA VAL A 173 2.90 -0.34 -13.62
C VAL A 173 2.34 0.97 -14.19
N TRP A 174 2.17 1.96 -13.35
CA TRP A 174 1.67 3.27 -13.73
C TRP A 174 2.79 4.31 -13.72
N GLN A 175 2.99 4.98 -14.86
CA GLN A 175 3.94 6.07 -14.99
C GLN A 175 3.20 7.41 -15.11
N SER A 176 3.48 8.33 -14.20
CA SER A 176 2.93 9.69 -14.21
C SER A 176 3.97 10.69 -13.74
N ARG A 177 4.08 11.80 -14.43
CA ARG A 177 4.99 12.92 -14.09
C ARG A 177 6.44 12.48 -13.84
N GLY A 178 6.91 11.50 -14.61
CA GLY A 178 8.27 10.97 -14.50
C GLY A 178 8.50 9.97 -13.37
N GLN A 179 7.49 9.68 -12.56
CA GLN A 179 7.54 8.69 -11.50
C GLN A 179 6.78 7.43 -11.91
N THR A 180 7.22 6.29 -11.39
CA THR A 180 6.65 4.98 -11.71
C THR A 180 6.18 4.29 -10.43
N TYR A 181 4.97 3.78 -10.45
CA TYR A 181 4.31 3.14 -9.32
C TYR A 181 3.71 1.80 -9.73
N VAL A 182 3.67 0.86 -8.81
CA VAL A 182 2.83 -0.34 -8.91
C VAL A 182 1.44 0.00 -8.42
N ILE A 183 0.43 -0.38 -9.19
CA ILE A 183 -0.98 -0.18 -8.85
C ILE A 183 -1.74 -1.51 -8.85
N ASP A 184 -2.82 -1.56 -8.10
CA ASP A 184 -3.80 -2.64 -8.15
C ASP A 184 -4.86 -2.42 -9.25
N ALA A 185 -5.82 -3.34 -9.34
CA ALA A 185 -6.90 -3.25 -10.31
C ALA A 185 -7.85 -2.06 -10.08
N ASP A 186 -7.92 -1.54 -8.85
CA ASP A 186 -8.72 -0.38 -8.50
C ASP A 186 -7.96 0.95 -8.78
N GLY A 187 -6.72 0.86 -9.25
CA GLY A 187 -5.83 1.99 -9.52
C GLY A 187 -5.19 2.59 -8.26
N ALA A 188 -5.27 1.90 -7.12
CA ALA A 188 -4.60 2.35 -5.90
C ALA A 188 -3.10 2.06 -5.96
N VAL A 189 -2.31 3.03 -5.51
CA VAL A 189 -0.85 2.91 -5.50
C VAL A 189 -0.40 2.00 -4.36
N ILE A 190 0.36 0.96 -4.70
CA ILE A 190 0.91 0.00 -3.75
C ILE A 190 2.32 0.40 -3.31
N ALA A 191 3.20 0.68 -4.29
CA ALA A 191 4.60 1.00 -4.01
C ALA A 191 5.22 1.78 -5.19
N PRO A 192 6.33 2.51 -4.98
CA PRO A 192 7.18 2.94 -6.08
C PRO A 192 7.69 1.71 -6.86
N ALA A 193 7.61 1.76 -8.19
CA ALA A 193 8.02 0.64 -9.02
C ALA A 193 9.48 0.78 -9.44
N VAL A 194 10.25 -0.27 -9.18
CA VAL A 194 11.48 -0.55 -9.93
C VAL A 194 11.06 -1.39 -11.12
N ARG A 195 11.18 -0.86 -12.33
CA ARG A 195 10.62 -1.43 -13.56
C ARG A 195 11.07 -2.88 -13.79
N GLU A 196 12.29 -3.20 -13.44
CA GLU A 196 12.89 -4.53 -13.59
C GLU A 196 12.19 -5.58 -12.74
N ALA A 197 11.76 -5.21 -11.54
CA ALA A 197 11.06 -6.12 -10.61
C ALA A 197 9.62 -6.44 -11.07
N TYR A 198 9.02 -5.54 -11.88
CA TYR A 198 7.63 -5.65 -12.35
C TYR A 198 7.54 -5.66 -13.87
N ALA A 199 8.57 -6.16 -14.56
CA ALA A 199 8.65 -6.17 -16.03
C ALA A 199 7.54 -6.99 -16.72
N SER A 200 6.95 -7.93 -16.01
CA SER A 200 5.83 -8.74 -16.49
C SER A 200 4.48 -8.03 -16.47
N LEU A 201 4.37 -6.92 -15.72
CA LEU A 201 3.13 -6.16 -15.62
C LEU A 201 3.00 -5.16 -16.79
N PRO A 202 1.78 -4.93 -17.29
CA PRO A 202 1.53 -3.94 -18.33
C PRO A 202 1.86 -2.53 -17.83
N LEU A 203 2.49 -1.74 -18.71
CA LEU A 203 2.82 -0.34 -18.42
C LEU A 203 1.67 0.57 -18.90
N VAL A 204 1.12 1.36 -17.99
CA VAL A 204 0.15 2.42 -18.30
C VAL A 204 0.75 3.79 -18.00
N VAL A 205 0.59 4.73 -18.91
CA VAL A 205 1.26 6.05 -18.86
C VAL A 205 0.22 7.16 -18.93
N GLY A 206 0.42 8.19 -18.15
CA GLY A 206 -0.37 9.43 -18.21
C GLY A 206 -1.24 9.67 -16.99
N GLU A 207 -1.82 10.86 -16.94
CA GLU A 207 -2.74 11.24 -15.88
C GLU A 207 -4.05 10.48 -16.04
N GLY A 208 -4.65 10.02 -14.92
CA GLY A 208 -5.87 9.17 -14.95
C GLY A 208 -5.66 7.73 -15.46
N ALA A 209 -4.50 7.38 -16.03
CA ALA A 209 -4.24 6.06 -16.59
C ALA A 209 -4.37 4.95 -15.55
N GLY A 210 -3.91 5.18 -14.32
CA GLY A 210 -3.98 4.18 -13.25
C GLY A 210 -5.40 3.72 -12.94
N LYS A 211 -6.32 4.66 -12.79
CA LYS A 211 -7.73 4.36 -12.45
C LYS A 211 -8.50 3.64 -13.58
N ASN A 212 -8.07 3.85 -14.81
CA ASN A 212 -8.76 3.30 -16.00
C ASN A 212 -7.98 2.13 -16.63
N ALA A 213 -6.93 1.66 -15.97
CA ALA A 213 -6.10 0.56 -16.46
C ALA A 213 -6.89 -0.75 -16.55
N ALA A 214 -7.71 -1.04 -15.54
CA ALA A 214 -8.51 -2.27 -15.47
C ALA A 214 -9.50 -2.35 -16.63
N ASP A 215 -10.21 -1.27 -16.93
CA ASP A 215 -11.18 -1.20 -18.02
C ASP A 215 -10.52 -1.40 -19.39
N LEU A 216 -9.36 -0.75 -19.60
CA LEU A 216 -8.58 -0.94 -20.82
C LEU A 216 -8.14 -2.40 -20.97
N LEU A 217 -7.53 -2.98 -19.94
CA LEU A 217 -7.00 -4.34 -20.00
C LEU A 217 -8.12 -5.38 -20.13
N ALA A 218 -9.28 -5.13 -19.53
CA ALA A 218 -10.47 -5.95 -19.74
C ALA A 218 -10.95 -5.88 -21.20
N THR A 219 -10.94 -4.70 -21.81
CA THR A 219 -11.28 -4.49 -23.24
C THR A 219 -10.27 -5.16 -24.16
N LEU A 220 -8.99 -5.21 -23.81
CA LEU A 220 -7.93 -5.86 -24.59
C LEU A 220 -7.92 -7.38 -24.43
N LYS A 221 -8.47 -7.92 -23.35
CA LYS A 221 -8.44 -9.36 -23.05
C LYS A 221 -8.94 -10.28 -24.18
N PRO A 222 -10.00 -9.95 -24.96
CA PRO A 222 -10.42 -10.78 -26.10
C PRO A 222 -9.43 -10.79 -27.28
N PHE A 223 -8.45 -9.88 -27.28
CA PHE A 223 -7.49 -9.66 -28.37
C PHE A 223 -6.09 -10.14 -28.01
N ASP A 224 -5.94 -11.40 -27.60
CA ASP A 224 -4.70 -11.99 -27.09
C ASP A 224 -3.47 -11.75 -27.98
N SER A 225 -3.62 -11.87 -29.31
CA SER A 225 -2.52 -11.67 -30.27
C SER A 225 -2.00 -10.24 -30.26
N LEU A 226 -2.87 -9.26 -30.04
CA LEU A 226 -2.52 -7.85 -29.92
C LEU A 226 -1.98 -7.56 -28.52
N THR A 227 -2.66 -8.05 -27.48
CA THR A 227 -2.30 -7.79 -26.07
C THR A 227 -0.88 -8.24 -25.76
N LYS A 228 -0.43 -9.36 -26.29
CA LYS A 228 0.96 -9.85 -26.13
C LYS A 228 2.01 -8.96 -26.78
N GLN A 229 1.62 -8.14 -27.73
CA GLN A 229 2.51 -7.21 -28.41
C GLN A 229 2.51 -5.81 -27.77
N VAL A 230 1.51 -5.49 -26.93
CA VAL A 230 1.40 -4.18 -26.26
C VAL A 230 2.48 -4.07 -25.18
N VAL A 231 3.36 -3.10 -25.33
CA VAL A 231 4.44 -2.79 -24.35
C VAL A 231 4.00 -1.69 -23.38
N ALA A 232 3.21 -0.74 -23.88
CA ALA A 232 2.70 0.37 -23.08
C ALA A 232 1.36 0.88 -23.61
N ALA A 233 0.53 1.38 -22.71
CA ALA A 233 -0.71 2.06 -23.04
C ALA A 233 -0.67 3.48 -22.46
N THR A 234 -0.76 4.49 -23.31
CA THR A 234 -0.71 5.90 -22.89
C THR A 234 -2.11 6.50 -22.93
N ARG A 235 -2.55 7.08 -21.80
CA ARG A 235 -3.81 7.82 -21.72
C ARG A 235 -3.60 9.26 -22.16
N VAL A 236 -4.30 9.69 -23.18
CA VAL A 236 -4.15 11.01 -23.79
C VAL A 236 -5.37 11.87 -23.48
N GLY A 237 -5.15 13.02 -22.84
CA GLY A 237 -6.20 13.97 -22.50
C GLY A 237 -7.26 13.39 -21.55
N ASP A 238 -6.86 12.43 -20.71
CA ASP A 238 -7.69 11.70 -19.74
C ASP A 238 -8.98 11.05 -20.34
N ARG A 239 -8.97 10.75 -21.64
CA ARG A 239 -10.12 10.14 -22.32
C ARG A 239 -9.76 9.05 -23.32
N ARG A 240 -8.69 9.18 -24.10
CA ARG A 240 -8.30 8.26 -25.18
C ARG A 240 -7.07 7.45 -24.82
N TRP A 241 -6.93 6.30 -25.48
CA TRP A 241 -5.75 5.49 -25.31
C TRP A 241 -4.93 5.40 -26.60
N THR A 242 -3.62 5.38 -26.45
CA THR A 242 -2.67 5.03 -27.49
C THR A 242 -1.89 3.82 -27.02
N LEU A 243 -1.96 2.73 -27.76
CA LEU A 243 -1.22 1.49 -27.46
C LEU A 243 0.10 1.53 -28.22
N ARG A 244 1.20 1.28 -27.54
CA ARG A 244 2.53 1.09 -28.13
C ARG A 244 2.81 -0.39 -28.23
N LEU A 245 3.05 -0.88 -29.47
CA LEU A 245 3.45 -2.27 -29.72
C LEU A 245 4.97 -2.45 -29.59
N SER A 246 5.39 -3.69 -29.36
CA SER A 246 6.82 -4.08 -29.35
C SER A 246 7.54 -3.80 -30.68
N SER A 247 6.78 -3.80 -31.81
CA SER A 247 7.27 -3.38 -33.12
C SER A 247 7.51 -1.88 -33.25
N GLY A 248 7.15 -1.08 -32.22
CA GLY A 248 7.23 0.37 -32.21
C GLY A 248 6.10 1.07 -32.95
N ILE A 249 5.02 0.37 -33.26
CA ILE A 249 3.80 0.93 -33.87
C ILE A 249 2.92 1.52 -32.77
N ASP A 250 2.40 2.73 -32.97
CA ASP A 250 1.42 3.37 -32.11
C ASP A 250 0.00 3.16 -32.67
N ILE A 251 -0.89 2.61 -31.87
CA ILE A 251 -2.32 2.45 -32.21
C ILE A 251 -3.11 3.46 -31.41
N MET A 252 -3.71 4.44 -32.10
CA MET A 252 -4.53 5.48 -31.50
C MET A 252 -5.99 5.01 -31.49
N LEU A 253 -6.54 4.82 -30.28
CA LEU A 253 -7.90 4.35 -30.06
C LEU A 253 -8.89 5.52 -29.96
N PRO A 254 -10.17 5.32 -30.35
CA PRO A 254 -11.24 6.29 -30.14
C PRO A 254 -11.59 6.44 -28.65
N ASP A 255 -12.40 7.44 -28.31
CA ASP A 255 -12.94 7.63 -26.96
C ASP A 255 -13.99 6.54 -26.66
N ASP A 256 -14.87 6.30 -27.63
CA ASP A 256 -15.96 5.30 -27.57
C ASP A 256 -15.80 4.24 -28.66
N GLY A 257 -16.38 3.07 -28.44
CA GLY A 257 -16.36 2.00 -29.45
C GLY A 257 -14.97 1.36 -29.64
N VAL A 258 -14.16 1.33 -28.61
CA VAL A 258 -12.79 0.75 -28.64
C VAL A 258 -12.79 -0.67 -29.15
N THR A 259 -13.78 -1.50 -28.75
CA THR A 259 -13.89 -2.90 -29.18
C THR A 259 -14.09 -3.03 -30.68
N ASP A 260 -14.93 -2.18 -31.28
CA ASP A 260 -15.20 -2.20 -32.73
C ASP A 260 -13.98 -1.73 -33.52
N ALA A 261 -13.29 -0.71 -32.99
CA ALA A 261 -12.04 -0.23 -33.59
C ALA A 261 -10.95 -1.32 -33.57
N LEU A 262 -10.84 -2.08 -32.48
CA LEU A 262 -9.91 -3.20 -32.37
C LEU A 262 -10.29 -4.37 -33.29
N ASN A 263 -11.58 -4.70 -33.44
CA ASN A 263 -12.06 -5.70 -34.38
C ASN A 263 -11.72 -5.32 -35.83
N THR A 264 -11.92 -4.04 -36.18
CA THR A 264 -11.52 -3.49 -37.49
C THR A 264 -10.01 -3.62 -37.72
N LEU A 265 -9.21 -3.27 -36.75
CA LEU A 265 -7.75 -3.42 -36.82
C LEU A 265 -7.32 -4.86 -37.05
N ILE A 266 -7.86 -5.80 -36.26
CA ILE A 266 -7.53 -7.23 -36.37
C ILE A 266 -8.03 -7.78 -37.74
N GLY A 267 -9.18 -7.34 -38.21
CA GLY A 267 -9.67 -7.69 -39.56
C GLY A 267 -8.72 -7.23 -40.67
N LEU A 268 -8.21 -6.00 -40.57
CA LEU A 268 -7.23 -5.46 -41.51
C LEU A 268 -5.88 -6.17 -41.41
N ASP A 269 -5.44 -6.49 -40.20
CA ASP A 269 -4.20 -7.22 -40.00
C ASP A 269 -4.26 -8.62 -40.58
N ARG A 270 -5.33 -9.39 -40.32
CA ARG A 270 -5.54 -10.72 -40.89
C ARG A 270 -5.59 -10.73 -42.42
N ASN A 271 -6.24 -9.74 -43.03
CA ASN A 271 -6.45 -9.69 -44.46
C ASN A 271 -5.26 -9.10 -45.21
N ARG A 272 -4.48 -8.21 -44.60
CA ARG A 272 -3.47 -7.39 -45.28
C ARG A 272 -2.12 -7.36 -44.58
N ASN A 273 -1.92 -8.11 -43.49
CA ASN A 273 -0.71 -8.11 -42.66
C ASN A 273 -0.28 -6.67 -42.28
N LEU A 274 -1.22 -5.87 -41.81
CA LEU A 274 -1.02 -4.44 -41.58
C LEU A 274 0.10 -4.17 -40.58
N LEU A 275 0.08 -4.87 -39.45
CA LEU A 275 1.02 -4.66 -38.36
C LEU A 275 2.44 -5.20 -38.66
N ALA A 276 2.60 -6.02 -39.71
CA ALA A 276 3.90 -6.47 -40.20
C ALA A 276 4.56 -5.50 -41.16
N ARG A 277 3.88 -4.44 -41.60
CA ARG A 277 4.40 -3.44 -42.54
C ARG A 277 5.26 -2.41 -41.83
N ASN A 278 6.06 -1.68 -42.62
CA ASN A 278 6.89 -0.58 -42.10
C ASN A 278 6.05 0.68 -41.83
N ILE A 279 5.23 0.62 -40.76
CA ILE A 279 4.35 1.69 -40.33
C ILE A 279 4.77 2.22 -38.96
N ALA A 280 4.52 3.52 -38.73
CA ALA A 280 4.80 4.18 -37.47
C ALA A 280 3.56 4.25 -36.57
N ALA A 281 2.38 4.45 -37.16
CA ALA A 281 1.14 4.55 -36.40
C ALA A 281 -0.09 4.13 -37.20
N VAL A 282 -1.10 3.65 -36.47
CA VAL A 282 -2.46 3.38 -36.96
C VAL A 282 -3.43 4.23 -36.16
N ASP A 283 -4.19 5.06 -36.83
CA ASP A 283 -5.19 5.93 -36.22
C ASP A 283 -6.60 5.35 -36.45
N LEU A 284 -7.23 4.95 -35.35
CA LEU A 284 -8.57 4.39 -35.29
C LEU A 284 -9.59 5.32 -34.64
N ARG A 285 -9.22 6.60 -34.44
CA ARG A 285 -10.07 7.57 -33.73
C ARG A 285 -11.36 7.92 -34.49
N LEU A 286 -11.39 7.71 -35.79
CA LEU A 286 -12.57 7.92 -36.63
C LEU A 286 -13.16 6.59 -36.99
N ALA A 287 -14.47 6.44 -36.74
CA ALA A 287 -15.20 5.17 -37.01
C ALA A 287 -15.34 4.83 -38.50
N ASP A 288 -15.30 5.84 -39.37
CA ASP A 288 -15.50 5.72 -40.80
C ASP A 288 -14.23 5.40 -41.60
N ARG A 289 -13.06 5.58 -40.99
CA ARG A 289 -11.77 5.39 -41.69
C ARG A 289 -10.63 5.00 -40.74
N VAL A 290 -9.70 4.24 -41.29
CA VAL A 290 -8.44 3.92 -40.64
C VAL A 290 -7.31 4.63 -41.38
N SER A 291 -6.56 5.49 -40.65
CA SER A 291 -5.41 6.21 -41.22
C SER A 291 -4.11 5.54 -40.76
N VAL A 292 -3.18 5.37 -41.69
CA VAL A 292 -1.91 4.71 -41.41
C VAL A 292 -0.78 5.67 -41.73
N ARG A 293 0.13 5.86 -40.75
CA ARG A 293 1.35 6.64 -40.96
C ARG A 293 2.51 5.68 -41.24
N ILE A 294 3.16 5.88 -42.38
CA ILE A 294 4.34 5.11 -42.76
C ILE A 294 5.53 5.63 -41.97
N ARG A 295 6.44 4.73 -41.61
CA ARG A 295 7.71 5.11 -40.98
C ARG A 295 8.62 5.68 -42.09
N GLU A 296 8.96 6.96 -42.01
CA GLU A 296 9.97 7.53 -42.88
C GLU A 296 11.29 6.80 -42.64
N HIS A 297 11.90 6.30 -43.70
CA HIS A 297 13.28 5.88 -43.62
C HIS A 297 14.07 7.16 -43.31
N ALA A 298 14.80 7.18 -42.23
CA ALA A 298 15.90 8.16 -42.09
C ALA A 298 16.75 7.93 -43.34
N GLU A 299 16.77 8.95 -44.23
CA GLU A 299 17.77 8.95 -45.30
C GLU A 299 19.11 8.70 -44.64
N PRO A 300 19.91 7.73 -45.14
CA PRO A 300 21.27 7.62 -44.65
C PRO A 300 21.91 8.98 -44.77
N VAL A 301 22.32 9.58 -43.66
CA VAL A 301 23.16 10.80 -43.67
C VAL A 301 24.35 10.40 -44.50
N MET A 302 24.34 10.84 -45.77
CA MET A 302 25.51 10.71 -46.61
C MET A 302 26.61 11.49 -45.87
N PRO A 303 27.75 10.84 -45.56
CA PRO A 303 28.86 11.63 -45.00
C PRO A 303 29.12 12.76 -45.97
N GLU A 304 29.06 14.00 -45.50
CA GLU A 304 29.46 15.16 -46.27
C GLU A 304 30.80 14.83 -46.93
N SER A 305 30.77 14.72 -48.25
CA SER A 305 31.96 14.57 -49.06
C SER A 305 32.92 15.67 -48.62
N GLY A 306 34.02 15.27 -48.00
CA GLY A 306 34.99 16.17 -47.44
C GLY A 306 35.29 17.27 -48.43
N SER A 307 35.17 18.48 -47.97
CA SER A 307 35.65 19.65 -48.67
C SER A 307 37.11 19.40 -49.06
N ILE A 308 37.33 19.20 -50.34
CA ILE A 308 38.67 19.19 -50.93
C ILE A 308 39.21 20.60 -50.69
N VAL A 309 40.06 20.75 -49.71
CA VAL A 309 40.86 21.95 -49.53
C VAL A 309 41.85 21.98 -50.71
N PRO A 310 41.80 22.97 -51.62
CA PRO A 310 42.78 23.05 -52.68
C PRO A 310 44.14 23.33 -52.05
N ASP A 311 45.08 22.44 -52.37
CA ASP A 311 46.50 22.54 -52.00
C ASP A 311 47.08 23.82 -52.62
N VAL A 312 47.43 24.82 -51.79
CA VAL A 312 48.08 26.06 -52.21
C VAL A 312 49.58 25.73 -52.33
N PRO A 313 50.21 25.86 -53.54
CA PRO A 313 51.63 25.60 -53.67
C PRO A 313 52.42 26.69 -52.98
N THR A 314 53.13 26.38 -51.94
CA THR A 314 54.12 27.27 -51.30
C THR A 314 55.27 27.56 -52.26
N ALA A 315 55.33 28.79 -52.79
CA ALA A 315 56.41 29.30 -53.56
C ALA A 315 57.73 29.37 -52.73
N SER A 316 58.70 28.59 -53.14
CA SER A 316 60.05 28.60 -52.62
C SER A 316 60.76 29.92 -53.03
N THR A 317 60.96 30.80 -52.10
CA THR A 317 61.83 31.95 -52.28
C THR A 317 63.25 31.55 -51.97
N LYS A 318 64.04 31.31 -53.05
CA LYS A 318 65.49 31.25 -52.95
C LYS A 318 65.97 32.70 -52.70
N ARG A 319 66.66 32.90 -51.60
CA ARG A 319 67.49 34.13 -51.42
C ARG A 319 68.95 33.71 -51.52
N ASN A 320 69.60 34.23 -52.61
CA ASN A 320 71.05 34.31 -52.78
C ASN A 320 71.57 35.57 -52.06
N THR A 321 72.54 35.41 -51.32
CA THR A 321 73.86 36.13 -51.10
C THR A 321 74.24 35.98 -49.65
#